data_f30bf049c95c5e598d7a897a9bcc8f96
#
_entry.id   f30bf049c95c5e598d7a897a9bcc8f96
#
_cell.length_a   1.000
_cell.length_b   1.000
_cell.length_c   1.000
_cell.angle_alpha   90.00
_cell.angle_beta   90.00
_cell.angle_gamma   90.00
#
_symmetry.space_group_name_H-M   'P 1'
#
loop_
_entity.id
_entity.type
_entity.pdbx_description
1 polymer ?
#
loop_
_entity_poly.entity_id
_entity_poly.type
_entity_poly.pdbx_seq_one_letter_code
_entity_poly.pdbx_strand_id
1 'polypeptide(L)'
;IGVDLGGRRIIKKKSGEQALEITETMVRSGAVDIVIVDSIAALVPKAEIDGDMGDSHVGLQARLMSQALRKLTGVISKSNCIVIFINQLREKVGVMFGNPETTTGGRALKFYASVRLDVRRVEALKQAGEVIGNHTRVKVVKNKVAPPFREAEFDIMFGQGISKEGDILDLAANVGIISKSGAWYAYEGDKIGQGRENAKTYLRENPEFCKMIEEQVREHYFAQEDEEEAVAPEESADAGKDA
;
A
#
# COMPACT_ATOMS: atom_id res chain seq x y z
N ILE A 1 7.26 -8.80 -17.87
CA ILE A 1 6.38 -8.89 -16.70
C ILE A 1 7.05 -9.85 -15.74
N GLY A 2 7.39 -9.39 -14.55
CA GLY A 2 7.97 -10.21 -13.49
C GLY A 2 6.92 -10.50 -12.41
N VAL A 3 6.87 -11.73 -11.95
CA VAL A 3 6.18 -12.11 -10.72
C VAL A 3 7.26 -12.40 -9.69
N ASP A 4 7.34 -11.61 -8.64
CA ASP A 4 8.27 -11.85 -7.52
C ASP A 4 7.61 -12.82 -6.54
N LEU A 5 8.32 -13.87 -6.20
CA LEU A 5 7.84 -14.97 -5.36
C LEU A 5 8.45 -14.94 -3.96
N GLY A 6 8.75 -13.76 -3.42
CA GLY A 6 9.25 -13.62 -2.04
C GLY A 6 10.64 -14.19 -1.78
N GLY A 7 11.35 -14.56 -2.82
CA GLY A 7 12.68 -15.19 -2.78
C GLY A 7 13.44 -15.03 -4.09
N ARG A 8 13.51 -13.81 -4.65
CA ARG A 8 14.36 -13.45 -5.81
C ARG A 8 14.16 -14.26 -7.11
N ARG A 9 13.01 -14.85 -7.35
CA ARG A 9 12.73 -15.52 -8.62
C ARG A 9 11.82 -14.66 -9.49
N ILE A 10 12.39 -13.90 -10.43
CA ILE A 10 11.65 -13.16 -11.45
C ILE A 10 11.31 -14.12 -12.59
N ILE A 11 10.03 -14.42 -12.78
CA ILE A 11 9.58 -15.22 -13.91
C ILE A 11 9.18 -14.27 -15.04
N LYS A 12 9.96 -14.22 -16.11
CA LYS A 12 9.62 -13.44 -17.31
C LYS A 12 8.55 -14.17 -18.11
N LYS A 13 7.43 -13.52 -18.38
CA LYS A 13 6.31 -14.06 -19.15
C LYS A 13 6.04 -13.23 -20.39
N LYS A 14 5.49 -13.88 -21.43
CA LYS A 14 5.21 -13.27 -22.72
C LYS A 14 3.84 -12.59 -22.76
N SER A 15 2.84 -13.06 -22.00
CA SER A 15 1.48 -12.48 -22.01
C SER A 15 0.88 -12.34 -20.60
N GLY A 16 -0.15 -11.50 -20.50
CA GLY A 16 -0.90 -11.28 -19.28
C GLY A 16 -1.63 -12.53 -18.78
N GLU A 17 -2.17 -13.35 -19.70
CA GLU A 17 -2.82 -14.63 -19.38
C GLU A 17 -1.85 -15.55 -18.64
N GLN A 18 -0.65 -15.72 -19.16
CA GLN A 18 0.37 -16.58 -18.54
C GLN A 18 0.78 -16.08 -17.16
N ALA A 19 0.90 -14.76 -16.96
CA ALA A 19 1.24 -14.20 -15.67
C ALA A 19 0.13 -14.48 -14.63
N LEU A 20 -1.14 -14.35 -15.02
CA LEU A 20 -2.29 -14.58 -14.17
C LEU A 20 -2.51 -16.08 -13.88
N GLU A 21 -2.24 -16.97 -14.82
CA GLU A 21 -2.26 -18.43 -14.63
C GLU A 21 -1.20 -18.88 -13.62
N ILE A 22 0.00 -18.26 -13.66
CA ILE A 22 1.05 -18.55 -12.67
C ILE A 22 0.63 -18.03 -11.30
N THR A 23 0.06 -16.83 -11.24
CA THR A 23 -0.48 -16.29 -9.99
C THR A 23 -1.50 -17.28 -9.39
N GLU A 24 -2.44 -17.78 -10.21
CA GLU A 24 -3.41 -18.79 -9.78
C GLU A 24 -2.73 -20.07 -9.27
N THR A 25 -1.73 -20.57 -10.00
CA THR A 25 -1.01 -21.79 -9.64
C THR A 25 -0.25 -21.64 -8.32
N MET A 26 0.40 -20.47 -8.11
CA MET A 26 1.12 -20.18 -6.87
C MET A 26 0.18 -20.13 -5.67
N VAL A 27 -0.94 -19.41 -5.79
CA VAL A 27 -1.95 -19.32 -4.73
C VAL A 27 -2.53 -20.72 -4.43
N ARG A 28 -2.82 -21.50 -5.48
CA ARG A 28 -3.39 -22.86 -5.33
C ARG A 28 -2.41 -23.85 -4.69
N SER A 29 -1.11 -23.65 -4.86
CA SER A 29 -0.09 -24.56 -4.31
C SER A 29 -0.02 -24.54 -2.77
N GLY A 30 -0.47 -23.44 -2.13
CA GLY A 30 -0.30 -23.22 -0.69
C GLY A 30 1.15 -23.07 -0.23
N ALA A 31 2.09 -22.95 -1.16
CA ALA A 31 3.53 -22.88 -0.87
C ALA A 31 4.05 -21.43 -0.69
N VAL A 32 3.19 -20.44 -0.85
CA VAL A 32 3.54 -19.02 -0.73
C VAL A 32 2.47 -18.26 0.04
N ASP A 33 2.91 -17.35 0.90
CA ASP A 33 2.03 -16.51 1.73
C ASP A 33 1.61 -15.23 1.01
N ILE A 34 2.46 -14.73 0.11
CA ILE A 34 2.23 -13.47 -0.62
C ILE A 34 2.63 -13.62 -2.08
N VAL A 35 1.77 -13.18 -2.99
CA VAL A 35 2.06 -13.02 -4.42
C VAL A 35 1.88 -11.56 -4.82
N ILE A 36 2.89 -10.95 -5.41
CA ILE A 36 2.84 -9.56 -5.88
C ILE A 36 2.88 -9.53 -7.40
N VAL A 37 1.88 -8.90 -8.01
CA VAL A 37 1.80 -8.66 -9.47
C VAL A 37 2.13 -7.21 -9.76
N ASP A 38 3.35 -6.95 -10.22
CA ASP A 38 3.85 -5.62 -10.59
C ASP A 38 4.13 -5.55 -12.10
N SER A 39 3.37 -4.85 -12.87
CA SER A 39 2.14 -4.12 -12.57
C SER A 39 1.03 -4.57 -13.54
N ILE A 40 -0.24 -4.26 -13.22
CA ILE A 40 -1.37 -4.56 -14.11
C ILE A 40 -1.18 -3.92 -15.49
N ALA A 41 -0.59 -2.72 -15.56
CA ALA A 41 -0.32 -2.04 -16.83
C ALA A 41 0.53 -2.88 -17.81
N ALA A 42 1.36 -3.79 -17.29
CA ALA A 42 2.22 -4.67 -18.06
C ALA A 42 1.58 -6.04 -18.40
N LEU A 43 0.34 -6.29 -17.97
CA LEU A 43 -0.41 -7.50 -18.33
C LEU A 43 -1.04 -7.34 -19.72
N VAL A 44 -0.22 -7.46 -20.75
CA VAL A 44 -0.67 -7.34 -22.14
C VAL A 44 -1.36 -8.64 -22.56
N PRO A 45 -2.61 -8.59 -23.06
CA PRO A 45 -3.30 -9.75 -23.59
C PRO A 45 -2.54 -10.40 -24.76
N LYS A 46 -2.61 -11.73 -24.86
CA LYS A 46 -1.93 -12.47 -25.94
C LYS A 46 -2.40 -12.00 -27.31
N ALA A 47 -3.70 -11.77 -27.50
CA ALA A 47 -4.26 -11.30 -28.77
C ALA A 47 -3.70 -9.92 -29.20
N GLU A 48 -3.32 -9.08 -28.24
CA GLU A 48 -2.66 -7.79 -28.52
C GLU A 48 -1.19 -7.97 -28.90
N ILE A 49 -0.52 -8.99 -28.34
CA ILE A 49 0.88 -9.31 -28.67
C ILE A 49 0.99 -9.93 -30.07
N ASP A 50 0.01 -10.77 -30.43
CA ASP A 50 -0.01 -11.50 -31.70
C ASP A 50 -0.63 -10.66 -32.83
N GLY A 51 -1.25 -9.50 -32.55
CA GLY A 51 -1.82 -8.58 -33.54
C GLY A 51 -0.79 -7.67 -34.18
N ASP A 52 -1.21 -7.01 -35.27
CA ASP A 52 -0.35 -6.07 -36.01
C ASP A 52 -0.29 -4.68 -35.32
N MET A 53 0.79 -3.95 -35.64
CA MET A 53 0.95 -2.57 -35.18
C MET A 53 -0.14 -1.68 -35.78
N GLY A 54 -0.98 -1.10 -34.91
CA GLY A 54 -2.10 -0.24 -35.31
C GLY A 54 -3.47 -0.88 -35.12
N ASP A 55 -3.54 -2.17 -34.81
CA ASP A 55 -4.80 -2.82 -34.47
C ASP A 55 -5.44 -2.24 -33.23
N SER A 56 -6.76 -2.08 -33.28
CA SER A 56 -7.52 -1.57 -32.13
C SER A 56 -7.88 -2.69 -31.19
N HIS A 57 -7.26 -2.72 -30.02
CA HIS A 57 -7.47 -3.72 -28.98
C HIS A 57 -8.26 -3.19 -27.77
N VAL A 58 -9.25 -2.34 -28.04
CA VAL A 58 -10.03 -1.67 -26.96
C VAL A 58 -10.68 -2.69 -26.03
N GLY A 59 -10.37 -2.58 -24.74
CA GLY A 59 -11.01 -3.35 -23.68
C GLY A 59 -10.51 -4.79 -23.49
N LEU A 60 -9.56 -5.30 -24.27
CA LEU A 60 -9.05 -6.66 -24.11
C LEU A 60 -8.43 -6.87 -22.71
N GLN A 61 -7.61 -5.94 -22.24
CA GLN A 61 -7.02 -6.01 -20.91
C GLN A 61 -8.09 -6.01 -19.80
N ALA A 62 -9.15 -5.22 -19.96
CA ALA A 62 -10.24 -5.19 -18.98
C ALA A 62 -11.03 -6.53 -18.96
N ARG A 63 -11.22 -7.17 -20.12
CA ARG A 63 -11.83 -8.50 -20.21
C ARG A 63 -10.94 -9.56 -19.56
N LEU A 64 -9.64 -9.56 -19.85
CA LEU A 64 -8.66 -10.44 -19.23
C LEU A 64 -8.70 -10.32 -17.69
N MET A 65 -8.61 -9.11 -17.17
CA MET A 65 -8.67 -8.86 -15.72
C MET A 65 -9.99 -9.32 -15.12
N SER A 66 -11.12 -9.05 -15.77
CA SER A 66 -12.43 -9.48 -15.28
C SER A 66 -12.57 -11.01 -15.22
N GLN A 67 -12.03 -11.72 -16.21
CA GLN A 67 -12.03 -13.17 -16.25
C GLN A 67 -11.10 -13.77 -15.21
N ALA A 68 -9.88 -13.26 -15.11
CA ALA A 68 -8.88 -13.74 -14.17
C ALA A 68 -9.29 -13.53 -12.73
N LEU A 69 -9.83 -12.35 -12.39
CA LEU A 69 -10.26 -12.04 -11.02
C LEU A 69 -11.42 -12.91 -10.55
N ARG A 70 -12.33 -13.31 -11.43
CA ARG A 70 -13.39 -14.29 -11.10
C ARG A 70 -12.80 -15.64 -10.69
N LYS A 71 -11.76 -16.12 -11.38
CA LYS A 71 -11.07 -17.36 -11.04
C LYS A 71 -10.24 -17.22 -9.77
N LEU A 72 -9.41 -16.17 -9.71
CA LEU A 72 -8.50 -15.91 -8.59
C LEU A 72 -9.24 -15.75 -7.26
N THR A 73 -10.35 -15.02 -7.24
CA THR A 73 -11.13 -14.82 -6.01
C THR A 73 -11.57 -16.15 -5.40
N GLY A 74 -12.02 -17.11 -6.22
CA GLY A 74 -12.43 -18.42 -5.75
C GLY A 74 -11.27 -19.29 -5.24
N VAL A 75 -10.04 -19.03 -5.69
CA VAL A 75 -8.84 -19.75 -5.22
C VAL A 75 -8.27 -19.06 -3.98
N ILE A 76 -8.17 -17.74 -3.99
CA ILE A 76 -7.66 -16.93 -2.88
C ILE A 76 -8.50 -17.14 -1.61
N SER A 77 -9.84 -17.18 -1.74
CA SER A 77 -10.75 -17.38 -0.60
C SER A 77 -10.58 -18.74 0.12
N LYS A 78 -9.90 -19.69 -0.51
CA LYS A 78 -9.60 -21.03 0.03
C LYS A 78 -8.13 -21.21 0.42
N SER A 79 -7.34 -20.15 0.36
CA SER A 79 -5.91 -20.15 0.66
C SER A 79 -5.58 -19.13 1.74
N ASN A 80 -4.42 -19.30 2.38
CA ASN A 80 -3.85 -18.32 3.30
C ASN A 80 -2.89 -17.35 2.59
N CYS A 81 -3.03 -17.18 1.27
CA CYS A 81 -2.14 -16.37 0.45
C CYS A 81 -2.74 -14.99 0.18
N ILE A 82 -1.97 -13.93 0.41
CA ILE A 82 -2.30 -12.56 0.06
C ILE A 82 -1.85 -12.29 -1.39
N VAL A 83 -2.75 -11.73 -2.21
CA VAL A 83 -2.40 -11.32 -3.59
C VAL A 83 -2.47 -9.81 -3.70
N ILE A 84 -1.32 -9.19 -4.01
CA ILE A 84 -1.17 -7.75 -4.15
C ILE A 84 -1.04 -7.41 -5.63
N PHE A 85 -1.94 -6.57 -6.13
CA PHE A 85 -1.86 -6.01 -7.48
C PHE A 85 -1.39 -4.56 -7.43
N ILE A 86 -0.26 -4.26 -8.05
CA ILE A 86 0.22 -2.90 -8.24
C ILE A 86 -0.38 -2.36 -9.53
N ASN A 87 -1.01 -1.17 -9.46
CA ASN A 87 -1.61 -0.51 -10.61
C ASN A 87 -1.09 0.92 -10.76
N GLN A 88 -1.24 1.46 -11.96
CA GLN A 88 -0.87 2.83 -12.28
C GLN A 88 -2.12 3.67 -12.50
N LEU A 89 -2.07 4.92 -12.06
CA LEU A 89 -3.07 5.92 -12.39
C LEU A 89 -2.78 6.49 -13.78
N ARG A 90 -3.86 6.71 -14.52
CA ARG A 90 -3.86 7.37 -15.83
C ARG A 90 -4.93 8.46 -15.79
N GLU A 91 -4.74 9.50 -16.56
CA GLU A 91 -5.74 10.54 -16.73
C GLU A 91 -6.53 10.31 -18.02
N LYS A 92 -7.84 10.48 -17.94
CA LYS A 92 -8.72 10.49 -19.11
C LYS A 92 -8.68 11.89 -19.72
N VAL A 93 -8.31 11.97 -20.97
CA VAL A 93 -8.38 13.21 -21.76
C VAL A 93 -9.84 13.60 -21.97
N GLY A 94 -10.16 14.89 -21.82
CA GLY A 94 -11.48 15.45 -22.11
C GLY A 94 -12.52 15.37 -20.99
N VAL A 95 -12.16 14.97 -19.78
CA VAL A 95 -13.04 15.02 -18.61
C VAL A 95 -13.00 16.44 -18.03
N MET A 96 -14.03 17.24 -18.28
CA MET A 96 -14.14 18.62 -17.77
C MET A 96 -14.69 18.68 -16.34
N PHE A 97 -15.45 17.67 -15.88
CA PHE A 97 -16.05 17.59 -14.55
C PHE A 97 -15.83 16.23 -13.90
N GLY A 98 -15.59 16.21 -12.59
CA GLY A 98 -15.34 15.01 -11.82
C GLY A 98 -13.86 14.60 -11.81
N ASN A 99 -13.55 13.39 -11.31
CA ASN A 99 -12.18 12.90 -11.21
C ASN A 99 -11.74 12.26 -12.54
N PRO A 100 -10.75 12.83 -13.25
CA PRO A 100 -10.24 12.29 -14.51
C PRO A 100 -9.41 11.01 -14.31
N GLU A 101 -8.98 10.71 -13.09
CA GLU A 101 -8.09 9.59 -12.82
C GLU A 101 -8.79 8.24 -13.06
N THR A 102 -8.09 7.38 -13.75
CA THR A 102 -8.51 6.00 -14.03
C THR A 102 -7.35 5.03 -13.83
N THR A 103 -7.64 3.76 -13.69
CA THR A 103 -6.65 2.70 -13.57
C THR A 103 -6.64 1.83 -14.82
N THR A 104 -5.48 1.26 -15.17
CA THR A 104 -5.38 0.25 -16.23
C THR A 104 -6.08 -1.05 -15.83
N GLY A 105 -6.45 -1.89 -16.81
CA GLY A 105 -7.12 -3.18 -16.57
C GLY A 105 -8.62 -3.07 -16.22
N GLY A 106 -9.23 -1.89 -16.43
CA GLY A 106 -10.67 -1.68 -16.25
C GLY A 106 -11.10 -1.54 -14.79
N ARG A 107 -12.39 -1.78 -14.53
CA ARG A 107 -13.03 -1.51 -13.24
C ARG A 107 -13.11 -2.74 -12.31
N ALA A 108 -12.86 -3.95 -12.81
CA ALA A 108 -13.09 -5.20 -12.10
C ALA A 108 -12.32 -5.27 -10.76
N LEU A 109 -11.03 -4.93 -10.77
CA LEU A 109 -10.19 -4.98 -9.58
C LEU A 109 -10.74 -4.12 -8.43
N LYS A 110 -11.35 -2.96 -8.72
CA LYS A 110 -11.97 -2.09 -7.71
C LYS A 110 -13.08 -2.79 -6.91
N PHE A 111 -13.80 -3.72 -7.54
CA PHE A 111 -14.86 -4.49 -6.90
C PHE A 111 -14.31 -5.69 -6.13
N TYR A 112 -13.39 -6.45 -6.75
CA TYR A 112 -12.85 -7.68 -6.15
C TYR A 112 -11.90 -7.43 -4.98
N ALA A 113 -11.10 -6.35 -5.01
CA ALA A 113 -10.15 -6.04 -3.94
C ALA A 113 -10.83 -5.89 -2.57
N SER A 114 -10.27 -6.53 -1.55
CA SER A 114 -10.68 -6.36 -0.15
C SER A 114 -10.15 -5.07 0.43
N VAL A 115 -8.89 -4.74 0.16
CA VAL A 115 -8.23 -3.51 0.55
C VAL A 115 -7.75 -2.77 -0.70
N ARG A 116 -7.89 -1.45 -0.74
CA ARG A 116 -7.33 -0.57 -1.77
C ARG A 116 -6.59 0.57 -1.12
N LEU A 117 -5.34 0.72 -1.50
CA LEU A 117 -4.46 1.79 -1.07
C LEU A 117 -4.21 2.74 -2.24
N ASP A 118 -4.32 4.04 -1.98
CA ASP A 118 -3.88 5.11 -2.88
C ASP A 118 -2.54 5.63 -2.35
N VAL A 119 -1.48 5.41 -3.13
CA VAL A 119 -0.10 5.78 -2.76
C VAL A 119 0.32 6.99 -3.59
N ARG A 120 0.60 8.10 -2.92
CA ARG A 120 0.94 9.38 -3.56
C ARG A 120 2.26 9.93 -3.03
N ARG A 121 3.11 10.38 -3.93
CA ARG A 121 4.22 11.26 -3.56
C ARG A 121 3.65 12.64 -3.22
N VAL A 122 3.95 13.14 -2.03
CA VAL A 122 3.60 14.49 -1.58
C VAL A 122 4.67 15.47 -2.04
N GLU A 123 5.93 15.21 -1.67
CA GLU A 123 7.06 16.04 -2.03
C GLU A 123 8.35 15.23 -2.22
N ALA A 124 9.37 15.86 -2.81
CA ALA A 124 10.69 15.26 -2.93
C ALA A 124 11.56 15.71 -1.75
N LEU A 125 12.16 14.77 -1.06
CA LEU A 125 13.14 15.02 0.01
C LEU A 125 14.48 15.40 -0.61
N LYS A 126 15.04 16.55 -0.19
CA LYS A 126 16.30 17.06 -0.71
C LYS A 126 17.30 17.23 0.43
N GLN A 127 18.55 16.86 0.17
CA GLN A 127 19.68 17.12 1.04
C GLN A 127 20.83 17.70 0.20
N ALA A 128 21.37 18.83 0.61
CA ALA A 128 22.41 19.56 -0.13
C ALA A 128 22.09 19.81 -1.62
N GLY A 129 20.81 19.97 -1.97
CA GLY A 129 20.34 20.19 -3.34
C GLY A 129 20.02 18.94 -4.15
N GLU A 130 20.42 17.75 -3.69
CA GLU A 130 20.12 16.49 -4.33
C GLU A 130 18.83 15.86 -3.78
N VAL A 131 18.08 15.17 -4.64
CA VAL A 131 16.88 14.43 -4.24
C VAL A 131 17.30 13.08 -3.69
N ILE A 132 17.06 12.85 -2.40
CA ILE A 132 17.46 11.64 -1.67
C ILE A 132 16.30 10.69 -1.38
N GLY A 133 15.07 11.15 -1.58
CA GLY A 133 13.87 10.36 -1.30
C GLY A 133 12.59 11.10 -1.63
N ASN A 134 11.47 10.52 -1.23
CA ASN A 134 10.14 11.11 -1.38
C ASN A 134 9.36 11.00 -0.08
N HIS A 135 8.71 12.08 0.32
CA HIS A 135 7.64 12.04 1.30
C HIS A 135 6.39 11.48 0.64
N THR A 136 5.82 10.43 1.20
CA THR A 136 4.77 9.63 0.57
C THR A 136 3.58 9.54 1.49
N ARG A 137 2.39 9.75 0.94
CA ARG A 137 1.11 9.54 1.62
C ARG A 137 0.43 8.30 1.08
N VAL A 138 -0.06 7.45 1.97
CA VAL A 138 -0.88 6.28 1.68
C VAL A 138 -2.25 6.47 2.29
N LYS A 139 -3.30 6.42 1.46
CA LYS A 139 -4.70 6.51 1.89
C LYS A 139 -5.40 5.18 1.66
N VAL A 140 -6.08 4.68 2.68
CA VAL A 140 -6.94 3.49 2.60
C VAL A 140 -8.27 3.90 2.00
N VAL A 141 -8.45 3.73 0.68
CA VAL A 141 -9.67 4.15 -0.04
C VAL A 141 -10.78 3.10 -0.04
N LYS A 142 -10.46 1.87 0.34
CA LYS A 142 -11.41 0.77 0.58
C LYS A 142 -10.79 -0.22 1.55
N ASN A 143 -11.56 -0.65 2.52
CA ASN A 143 -11.20 -1.73 3.41
C ASN A 143 -12.46 -2.53 3.77
N LYS A 144 -12.40 -3.87 3.72
CA LYS A 144 -13.47 -4.78 4.09
C LYS A 144 -13.20 -5.50 5.41
N VAL A 145 -12.00 -5.32 5.98
CA VAL A 145 -11.54 -6.05 7.18
C VAL A 145 -11.28 -5.12 8.36
N ALA A 146 -11.29 -3.79 8.15
CA ALA A 146 -11.16 -2.77 9.17
C ALA A 146 -11.76 -1.44 8.67
N PRO A 147 -11.95 -0.41 9.52
CA PRO A 147 -12.45 0.90 9.10
C PRO A 147 -11.58 1.51 7.97
N PRO A 148 -12.20 1.96 6.86
CA PRO A 148 -11.48 2.60 5.76
C PRO A 148 -11.17 4.08 6.05
N PHE A 149 -10.52 4.74 5.08
CA PHE A 149 -10.23 6.18 5.03
C PHE A 149 -9.14 6.67 5.98
N ARG A 150 -8.41 5.78 6.67
CA ARG A 150 -7.19 6.14 7.39
C ARG A 150 -6.08 6.52 6.40
N GLU A 151 -5.22 7.42 6.82
CA GLU A 151 -4.06 7.90 6.06
C GLU A 151 -2.79 7.72 6.89
N ALA A 152 -1.69 7.41 6.21
CA ALA A 152 -0.35 7.37 6.79
C ALA A 152 0.62 8.12 5.87
N GLU A 153 1.53 8.87 6.46
CA GLU A 153 2.59 9.59 5.73
C GLU A 153 3.95 9.16 6.26
N PHE A 154 4.89 8.89 5.36
CA PHE A 154 6.24 8.48 5.70
C PHE A 154 7.22 8.79 4.57
N ASP A 155 8.50 8.76 4.89
CA ASP A 155 9.58 8.99 3.94
C ASP A 155 10.05 7.68 3.31
N ILE A 156 10.20 7.67 1.98
CA ILE A 156 10.87 6.61 1.23
C ILE A 156 12.22 7.13 0.76
N MET A 157 13.29 6.60 1.31
CA MET A 157 14.67 6.96 0.96
C MET A 157 15.17 6.11 -0.20
N PHE A 158 15.84 6.71 -1.18
CA PHE A 158 16.35 5.97 -2.32
C PHE A 158 17.44 4.97 -1.88
N GLY A 159 17.31 3.73 -2.33
CA GLY A 159 18.21 2.64 -2.00
C GLY A 159 18.11 2.07 -0.57
N GLN A 160 17.31 2.70 0.31
CA GLN A 160 17.14 2.26 1.70
C GLN A 160 15.70 1.80 2.02
N GLY A 161 14.70 2.37 1.31
CA GLY A 161 13.28 2.09 1.57
C GLY A 161 12.67 3.07 2.57
N ILE A 162 11.68 2.61 3.36
CA ILE A 162 10.98 3.43 4.34
C ILE A 162 11.93 3.82 5.47
N SER A 163 11.95 5.12 5.82
CA SER A 163 12.75 5.66 6.93
C SER A 163 12.05 5.36 8.25
N LYS A 164 12.39 4.23 8.88
CA LYS A 164 11.79 3.80 10.14
C LYS A 164 12.01 4.84 11.26
N GLU A 165 13.23 5.36 11.38
CA GLU A 165 13.56 6.36 12.41
C GLU A 165 12.81 7.69 12.18
N GLY A 166 12.58 8.06 10.91
CA GLY A 166 11.78 9.23 10.55
C GLY A 166 10.33 9.06 10.95
N ASP A 167 9.75 7.90 10.68
CA ASP A 167 8.38 7.56 11.01
C ASP A 167 8.16 7.54 12.53
N ILE A 168 9.03 6.85 13.28
CA ILE A 168 8.99 6.83 14.75
C ILE A 168 9.10 8.24 15.34
N LEU A 169 10.02 9.08 14.82
CA LEU A 169 10.22 10.44 15.29
C LEU A 169 8.95 11.30 15.09
N ASP A 170 8.36 11.22 13.89
CA ASP A 170 7.19 12.02 13.55
C ASP A 170 5.95 11.56 14.36
N LEU A 171 5.72 10.26 14.48
CA LEU A 171 4.65 9.70 15.29
C LEU A 171 4.83 10.05 16.78
N ALA A 172 6.04 9.90 17.34
CA ALA A 172 6.35 10.25 18.73
C ALA A 172 6.16 11.75 18.99
N ALA A 173 6.52 12.60 18.02
CA ALA A 173 6.27 14.03 18.12
C ALA A 173 4.78 14.40 18.07
N ASN A 174 4.00 13.70 17.24
CA ASN A 174 2.56 13.92 17.10
C ASN A 174 1.79 13.57 18.39
N VAL A 175 2.21 12.52 19.09
CA VAL A 175 1.57 12.08 20.35
C VAL A 175 2.20 12.71 21.60
N GLY A 176 3.23 13.56 21.44
CA GLY A 176 3.87 14.30 22.55
C GLY A 176 4.88 13.49 23.36
N ILE A 177 5.23 12.26 22.98
CA ILE A 177 6.31 11.46 23.58
C ILE A 177 7.65 12.18 23.38
N ILE A 178 7.91 12.65 22.17
CA ILE A 178 9.03 13.54 21.86
C ILE A 178 8.49 14.97 21.75
N SER A 179 9.00 15.88 22.53
CA SER A 179 8.63 17.29 22.48
C SER A 179 9.37 17.98 21.35
N LYS A 180 8.64 18.81 20.55
CA LYS A 180 9.22 19.64 19.50
C LYS A 180 9.05 21.10 19.86
N SER A 181 10.15 21.81 20.10
CA SER A 181 10.16 23.24 20.35
C SER A 181 11.01 23.97 19.33
N GLY A 182 10.35 24.67 18.40
CA GLY A 182 11.00 25.27 17.23
C GLY A 182 11.71 24.21 16.39
N ALA A 183 13.03 24.32 16.26
CA ALA A 183 13.87 23.34 15.55
C ALA A 183 14.38 22.20 16.44
N TRP A 184 14.13 22.23 17.74
CA TRP A 184 14.68 21.25 18.67
C TRP A 184 13.69 20.13 18.98
N TYR A 185 14.21 18.90 18.97
CA TYR A 185 13.55 17.71 19.46
C TYR A 185 14.14 17.34 20.82
N ALA A 186 13.29 17.00 21.80
CA ALA A 186 13.73 16.60 23.12
C ALA A 186 12.83 15.48 23.68
N TYR A 187 13.41 14.62 24.48
CA TYR A 187 12.74 13.56 25.23
C TYR A 187 13.01 13.74 26.72
N GLU A 188 11.96 13.82 27.55
CA GLU A 188 12.06 14.06 29.00
C GLU A 188 12.92 15.26 29.40
N GLY A 189 13.03 16.25 28.53
CA GLY A 189 13.84 17.46 28.73
C GLY A 189 15.24 17.41 28.12
N ASP A 190 15.73 16.23 27.75
CA ASP A 190 17.02 16.05 27.10
C ASP A 190 16.91 16.26 25.58
N LYS A 191 17.81 17.09 25.03
CA LYS A 191 17.84 17.40 23.61
C LYS A 191 18.39 16.23 22.82
N ILE A 192 17.61 15.69 21.88
CA ILE A 192 18.01 14.59 20.99
C ILE A 192 18.49 15.07 19.62
N GLY A 193 18.16 16.30 19.22
CA GLY A 193 18.65 16.86 17.95
C GLY A 193 18.06 18.21 17.61
N GLN A 194 18.86 19.02 16.86
CA GLN A 194 18.38 20.23 16.24
C GLN A 194 18.06 19.95 14.77
N GLY A 195 16.78 20.05 14.42
CA GLY A 195 16.25 19.66 13.13
C GLY A 195 15.96 18.15 13.01
N ARG A 196 15.05 17.83 12.09
CA ARG A 196 14.53 16.47 11.90
C ARG A 196 15.64 15.47 11.54
N GLU A 197 16.57 15.86 10.67
CA GLU A 197 17.64 14.95 10.22
C GLU A 197 18.64 14.62 11.35
N ASN A 198 18.98 15.58 12.22
CA ASN A 198 19.84 15.29 13.37
C ASN A 198 19.13 14.40 14.39
N ALA A 199 17.85 14.61 14.65
CA ALA A 199 17.07 13.73 15.52
C ALA A 199 16.93 12.31 14.94
N LYS A 200 16.74 12.16 13.64
CA LYS A 200 16.78 10.84 12.95
C LYS A 200 18.16 10.16 13.10
N THR A 201 19.24 10.92 12.95
CA THR A 201 20.60 10.39 13.12
C THR A 201 20.81 9.92 14.56
N TYR A 202 20.34 10.69 15.53
CA TYR A 202 20.41 10.29 16.95
C TYR A 202 19.65 8.97 17.20
N LEU A 203 18.44 8.81 16.67
CA LEU A 203 17.68 7.55 16.78
C LEU A 203 18.41 6.37 16.11
N ARG A 204 19.07 6.61 14.98
CA ARG A 204 19.85 5.58 14.27
C ARG A 204 21.10 5.16 15.04
N GLU A 205 21.78 6.10 15.68
CA GLU A 205 22.97 5.85 16.49
C GLU A 205 22.64 5.22 17.85
N ASN A 206 21.40 5.37 18.32
CA ASN A 206 20.90 4.85 19.60
C ASN A 206 19.72 3.86 19.38
N PRO A 207 19.95 2.63 18.88
CA PRO A 207 18.88 1.72 18.51
C PRO A 207 18.03 1.24 19.70
N GLU A 208 18.59 1.14 20.90
CA GLU A 208 17.81 0.78 22.10
C GLU A 208 16.84 1.90 22.49
N PHE A 209 17.28 3.14 22.40
CA PHE A 209 16.42 4.30 22.61
C PHE A 209 15.33 4.39 21.54
N CYS A 210 15.69 4.16 20.26
CA CYS A 210 14.73 4.13 19.16
C CYS A 210 13.65 3.05 19.39
N LYS A 211 14.03 1.87 19.87
CA LYS A 211 13.10 0.78 20.18
C LYS A 211 12.16 1.13 21.34
N MET A 212 12.69 1.76 22.40
CA MET A 212 11.88 2.21 23.53
C MET A 212 10.81 3.23 23.08
N ILE A 213 11.18 4.20 22.25
CA ILE A 213 10.23 5.17 21.68
C ILE A 213 9.22 4.48 20.77
N GLU A 214 9.64 3.52 19.94
CA GLU A 214 8.72 2.73 19.11
C GLU A 214 7.67 1.98 19.96
N GLU A 215 8.09 1.37 21.06
CA GLU A 215 7.18 0.67 21.97
C GLU A 215 6.15 1.63 22.60
N GLN A 216 6.58 2.79 23.08
CA GLN A 216 5.67 3.81 23.62
C GLN A 216 4.68 4.34 22.57
N VAL A 217 5.14 4.58 21.34
CA VAL A 217 4.28 4.98 20.23
C VAL A 217 3.25 3.90 19.91
N ARG A 218 3.67 2.63 19.85
CA ARG A 218 2.75 1.50 19.63
C ARG A 218 1.71 1.38 20.73
N GLU A 219 2.12 1.43 21.99
CA GLU A 219 1.19 1.39 23.12
C GLU A 219 0.15 2.49 23.03
N HIS A 220 0.55 3.72 22.70
CA HIS A 220 -0.37 4.84 22.56
C HIS A 220 -1.43 4.62 21.48
N TYR A 221 -1.01 4.15 20.28
CA TYR A 221 -1.95 3.97 19.17
C TYR A 221 -2.82 2.71 19.31
N PHE A 222 -2.30 1.61 19.84
CA PHE A 222 -3.08 0.38 20.01
C PHE A 222 -4.01 0.44 21.24
N ALA A 223 -3.63 1.12 22.32
CA ALA A 223 -4.55 1.35 23.43
C ALA A 223 -5.79 2.15 23.02
N GLN A 224 -5.65 3.11 22.10
CA GLN A 224 -6.78 3.85 21.56
C GLN A 224 -7.69 2.97 20.65
N GLU A 225 -7.14 2.00 19.92
CA GLU A 225 -7.93 1.06 19.11
C GLU A 225 -8.79 0.15 20.01
N ASP A 226 -8.24 -0.35 21.09
CA ASP A 226 -8.97 -1.18 22.06
C ASP A 226 -10.12 -0.39 22.75
N GLU A 227 -9.94 0.90 23.03
CA GLU A 227 -10.97 1.77 23.59
C GLU A 227 -12.07 2.11 22.54
N GLU A 228 -11.71 2.35 21.28
CA GLU A 228 -12.68 2.61 20.20
C GLU A 228 -13.51 1.36 19.87
N GLU A 229 -12.93 0.15 19.89
CA GLU A 229 -13.65 -1.11 19.71
C GLU A 229 -14.60 -1.41 20.90
N ALA A 230 -14.21 -1.06 22.11
CA ALA A 230 -15.03 -1.26 23.31
C ALA A 230 -16.24 -0.30 23.37
N VAL A 231 -16.20 0.84 22.68
CA VAL A 231 -17.28 1.85 22.65
C VAL A 231 -18.21 1.70 21.44
N ALA A 232 -17.88 0.85 20.46
CA ALA A 232 -18.76 0.59 19.33
C ALA A 232 -20.06 -0.08 19.83
N PRO A 233 -21.27 0.53 19.65
CA PRO A 233 -22.51 -0.07 20.10
C PRO A 233 -22.76 -1.35 19.32
N GLU A 234 -23.09 -2.43 20.02
CA GLU A 234 -23.71 -3.63 19.44
C GLU A 234 -24.99 -3.21 18.71
N GLU A 235 -24.94 -2.97 17.42
CA GLU A 235 -26.13 -2.80 16.61
C GLU A 235 -26.92 -4.11 16.65
N SER A 236 -27.98 -4.05 17.39
CA SER A 236 -29.01 -5.03 17.64
C SER A 236 -29.31 -5.92 16.41
N ALA A 237 -28.99 -7.18 16.53
CA ALA A 237 -29.63 -8.26 15.80
C ALA A 237 -31.06 -8.46 16.34
N ASP A 238 -31.96 -7.52 16.04
CA ASP A 238 -33.40 -7.76 16.23
C ASP A 238 -34.22 -6.92 15.25
N ALA A 239 -34.49 -7.50 14.07
CA ALA A 239 -35.62 -7.16 13.23
C ALA A 239 -35.89 -8.29 12.23
N GLY A 240 -36.78 -9.19 12.56
CA GLY A 240 -37.28 -10.10 11.52
C GLY A 240 -38.00 -11.36 11.99
N LYS A 241 -38.85 -11.26 13.00
CA LYS A 241 -39.97 -12.19 13.16
C LYS A 241 -41.21 -11.32 13.27
N ASP A 242 -41.99 -11.35 12.22
CA ASP A 242 -43.46 -11.29 12.11
C ASP A 242 -43.88 -10.58 10.82
N ALA A 243 -44.33 -11.33 9.88
CA ALA A 243 -45.49 -11.22 8.98
C ALA A 243 -45.25 -11.91 7.64
#